data_c7f738f1fc345ffb34e219c10c541af4
#
_entry.id   c7f738f1fc345ffb34e219c10c541af4
#
_cell.length_a   1.000
_cell.length_b   1.000
_cell.length_c   1.000
_cell.angle_alpha   90.00
_cell.angle_beta   90.00
_cell.angle_gamma   90.00
#
_symmetry.space_group_name_H-M   'P 1'
#
loop_
_entity.id
_entity.type
_entity.pdbx_description
1 polymer ?
#
loop_
_entity_poly.entity_id
_entity_poly.type
_entity_poly.pdbx_seq_one_letter_code
_entity_poly.pdbx_strand_id
1 'polypeptide(L)'
;SSDVCSSDLNQNYLFDSKTEAVAFLDSLVVPDMRPDVRQDTVWNELDTLAYDTIYEVHYTRFLPDNLILRSFKEENPMQYLVKSEREQLNRFSLYFSAKADTLPTIKGLDFDEKDAFIIESNPRNDTIRYWIKDTVMCERDTLTFQMDYLATDTLGQLVPKTDTLRMVNKIDKKRRMALAEEAMKKEEKERKKRAKKGDTLKVEPKFFAMSVDAPSSLDLNRNIVLKFEEPVEHIDTEAIHMAVKVDSLWEDIPFILMADSVVPRQYQILADWQPGQEYQLKIDSLGIKGIYGLYTNKVENQLKVKTLEDYGTL
;
A
#
# COMPACT_ATOMS: atom_id res chain seq x y z
N SER A 1 4.03 35.09 22.78
CA SER A 1 3.17 34.37 21.84
C SER A 1 3.72 32.97 21.68
N SER A 2 2.92 31.98 21.94
CA SER A 2 3.32 30.60 21.73
C SER A 2 3.35 30.32 20.24
N ASP A 3 4.48 29.88 19.73
CA ASP A 3 4.66 29.49 18.33
C ASP A 3 4.11 28.07 18.14
N VAL A 4 2.84 27.90 18.41
CA VAL A 4 2.08 26.65 18.29
C VAL A 4 1.25 26.71 17.03
N CYS A 5 1.41 25.72 16.17
CA CYS A 5 0.54 25.48 15.05
C CYS A 5 -0.27 24.20 15.33
N SER A 6 -1.57 24.28 15.29
CA SER A 6 -2.46 23.13 15.47
C SER A 6 -3.33 22.92 14.24
N SER A 7 -3.59 21.67 13.88
CA SER A 7 -4.66 21.33 12.96
C SER A 7 -5.96 21.28 13.75
N ASP A 8 -6.56 22.43 13.90
CA ASP A 8 -7.78 22.67 14.67
C ASP A 8 -9.00 22.15 13.90
N LEU A 9 -9.50 20.98 14.31
CA LEU A 9 -10.61 20.31 13.62
C LEU A 9 -11.98 20.92 13.94
N ASN A 10 -12.12 21.58 15.09
CA ASN A 10 -13.37 22.19 15.56
C ASN A 10 -13.38 23.71 15.42
N GLN A 11 -12.27 24.32 14.96
CA GLN A 11 -12.10 25.76 14.71
C GLN A 11 -12.29 26.63 15.97
N ASN A 12 -11.91 26.12 17.14
CA ASN A 12 -11.99 26.85 18.40
C ASN A 12 -10.68 27.55 18.81
N TYR A 13 -9.60 27.36 18.04
CA TYR A 13 -8.25 27.88 18.27
C TYR A 13 -7.58 27.36 19.56
N LEU A 14 -8.00 26.20 20.03
CA LEU A 14 -7.44 25.54 21.22
C LEU A 14 -7.03 24.11 20.85
N PHE A 15 -5.94 23.62 21.43
CA PHE A 15 -5.61 22.19 21.40
C PHE A 15 -6.36 21.51 22.55
N ASP A 16 -7.54 20.99 22.27
CA ASP A 16 -8.42 20.36 23.25
C ASP A 16 -8.77 18.89 22.91
N SER A 17 -8.33 18.42 21.75
CA SER A 17 -8.56 17.06 21.30
C SER A 17 -7.26 16.35 20.92
N LYS A 18 -7.07 15.13 21.43
CA LYS A 18 -5.94 14.25 21.02
C LYS A 18 -5.95 13.86 19.55
N THR A 19 -7.05 14.11 18.84
CA THR A 19 -7.15 13.88 17.39
C THR A 19 -6.57 15.02 16.57
N GLU A 20 -6.34 16.16 17.19
CA GLU A 20 -5.71 17.31 16.58
C GLU A 20 -4.19 17.13 16.48
N ALA A 21 -3.61 17.70 15.44
CA ALA A 21 -2.16 17.71 15.29
C ALA A 21 -1.60 19.00 15.86
N VAL A 22 -0.54 18.91 16.63
CA VAL A 22 0.15 20.03 17.23
C VAL A 22 1.61 20.07 16.76
N ALA A 23 2.14 21.28 16.58
CA ALA A 23 3.55 21.53 16.33
C ALA A 23 4.00 22.74 17.15
N PHE A 24 5.13 22.65 17.79
CA PHE A 24 5.68 23.74 18.58
C PHE A 24 7.22 23.74 18.49
N LEU A 25 7.80 24.88 18.86
CA LEU A 25 9.23 25.03 19.08
C LEU A 25 9.51 24.98 20.57
N ASP A 26 10.62 24.37 20.95
CA ASP A 26 11.12 24.27 22.32
C ASP A 26 11.82 25.54 22.80
N SER A 27 12.07 26.47 21.89
CA SER A 27 12.76 27.75 22.13
C SER A 27 11.87 28.93 21.76
N LEU A 28 12.04 30.02 22.50
CA LEU A 28 11.33 31.28 22.22
C LEU A 28 11.86 31.89 20.92
N VAL A 29 10.96 32.15 19.97
CA VAL A 29 11.27 32.90 18.76
C VAL A 29 11.14 34.39 19.02
N VAL A 30 12.22 35.12 18.79
CA VAL A 30 12.22 36.58 18.85
C VAL A 30 12.07 37.10 17.42
N PRO A 31 10.90 37.67 17.05
CA PRO A 31 10.72 38.25 15.73
C PRO A 31 11.65 39.46 15.49
N ASP A 32 12.25 39.49 14.32
CA ASP A 32 13.05 40.61 13.84
C ASP A 32 12.68 40.90 12.38
N MET A 33 13.08 42.07 11.87
CA MET A 33 12.86 42.43 10.49
C MET A 33 14.01 43.29 9.95
N ARG A 34 14.35 43.06 8.70
CA ARG A 34 15.34 43.87 7.99
C ARG A 34 14.92 44.12 6.54
N PRO A 35 15.36 45.26 5.95
CA PRO A 35 15.22 45.43 4.52
C PRO A 35 16.10 44.41 3.78
N ASP A 36 15.58 43.86 2.71
CA ASP A 36 16.29 42.93 1.85
C ASP A 36 15.90 43.16 0.38
N VAL A 37 16.67 42.59 -0.54
CA VAL A 37 16.44 42.75 -1.99
C VAL A 37 16.47 41.35 -2.60
N ARG A 38 15.47 41.05 -3.41
CA ARG A 38 15.45 39.84 -4.22
C ARG A 38 15.35 40.15 -5.70
N GLN A 39 15.87 39.25 -6.50
CA GLN A 39 15.70 39.31 -7.94
C GLN A 39 14.47 38.52 -8.34
N ASP A 40 13.55 39.19 -9.01
CA ASP A 40 12.41 38.55 -9.62
C ASP A 40 12.59 38.48 -11.15
N THR A 41 12.20 37.35 -11.76
CA THR A 41 12.38 37.12 -13.19
C THR A 41 11.00 37.15 -13.87
N VAL A 42 10.87 37.95 -14.91
CA VAL A 42 9.72 37.92 -15.79
C VAL A 42 10.03 36.95 -16.93
N TRP A 43 9.31 35.84 -16.96
CA TRP A 43 9.45 34.84 -18.01
C TRP A 43 8.69 35.26 -19.26
N ASN A 44 9.24 34.93 -20.43
CA ASN A 44 8.60 35.18 -21.69
C ASN A 44 7.35 34.29 -21.84
N GLU A 45 6.20 34.89 -22.19
CA GLU A 45 4.93 34.18 -22.32
C GLU A 45 4.93 33.19 -23.51
N LEU A 46 5.77 33.40 -24.50
CA LEU A 46 5.83 32.59 -25.72
C LEU A 46 6.97 31.55 -25.67
N ASP A 47 7.96 31.75 -24.84
CA ASP A 47 9.10 30.84 -24.65
C ASP A 47 9.42 30.66 -23.18
N THR A 48 8.97 29.57 -22.60
CA THR A 48 9.15 29.27 -21.16
C THR A 48 10.61 28.99 -20.74
N LEU A 49 11.54 28.93 -21.70
CA LEU A 49 12.99 28.77 -21.45
C LEU A 49 13.73 30.10 -21.50
N ALA A 50 13.09 31.19 -21.94
CA ALA A 50 13.65 32.54 -22.03
C ALA A 50 13.00 33.45 -21.00
N TYR A 51 13.74 34.39 -20.47
CA TYR A 51 13.22 35.45 -19.60
C TYR A 51 13.33 36.81 -20.30
N ASP A 52 12.30 37.67 -20.09
CA ASP A 52 12.28 39.00 -20.70
C ASP A 52 13.10 40.00 -19.88
N THR A 53 13.00 39.93 -18.56
CA THR A 53 13.66 40.90 -17.68
C THR A 53 13.88 40.29 -16.28
N ILE A 54 15.00 40.67 -15.67
CA ILE A 54 15.28 40.46 -14.25
C ILE A 54 15.30 41.86 -13.59
N TYR A 55 14.52 42.00 -12.52
CA TYR A 55 14.45 43.26 -11.78
C TYR A 55 14.61 43.03 -10.27
N GLU A 56 15.10 44.03 -9.56
CA GLU A 56 15.26 43.98 -8.12
C GLU A 56 13.99 44.46 -7.43
N VAL A 57 13.52 43.66 -6.46
CA VAL A 57 12.39 44.01 -5.60
C VAL A 57 12.88 44.20 -4.18
N HIS A 58 12.71 45.41 -3.67
CA HIS A 58 12.98 45.72 -2.27
C HIS A 58 11.80 45.23 -1.42
N TYR A 59 12.10 44.45 -0.39
CA TYR A 59 11.08 43.94 0.53
C TYR A 59 11.58 43.92 1.97
N THR A 60 10.67 43.76 2.90
CA THR A 60 11.02 43.53 4.32
C THR A 60 11.09 42.02 4.57
N ARG A 61 12.28 41.55 4.93
CA ARG A 61 12.51 40.16 5.34
C ARG A 61 12.24 40.02 6.83
N PHE A 62 11.34 39.12 7.18
CA PHE A 62 11.04 38.77 8.56
C PHE A 62 11.94 37.62 9.01
N LEU A 63 12.46 37.72 10.22
CA LEU A 63 13.42 36.77 10.77
C LEU A 63 12.89 36.20 12.11
N PRO A 64 13.29 34.96 12.46
CA PRO A 64 13.96 33.97 11.62
C PRO A 64 13.03 33.44 10.51
N ASP A 65 13.57 33.22 9.33
CA ASP A 65 12.83 32.77 8.15
C ASP A 65 13.00 31.26 7.85
N ASN A 66 13.74 30.56 8.69
CA ASN A 66 14.05 29.15 8.56
C ASN A 66 13.38 28.27 9.64
N LEU A 67 12.23 28.70 10.16
CA LEU A 67 11.51 27.95 11.17
C LEU A 67 10.88 26.69 10.57
N ILE A 68 11.20 25.55 11.15
CA ILE A 68 10.61 24.26 10.74
C ILE A 68 9.79 23.74 11.93
N LEU A 69 8.48 23.69 11.75
CA LEU A 69 7.55 23.07 12.68
C LEU A 69 7.27 21.64 12.23
N ARG A 70 7.51 20.69 13.13
CA ARG A 70 7.14 19.28 12.91
C ARG A 70 5.85 18.99 13.63
N SER A 71 4.81 18.73 12.85
CA SER A 71 3.49 18.39 13.37
C SER A 71 3.42 16.91 13.80
N PHE A 72 2.84 16.66 14.94
CA PHE A 72 2.55 15.33 15.45
C PHE A 72 1.15 15.29 16.09
N LYS A 73 0.61 14.08 16.20
CA LYS A 73 -0.61 13.80 16.96
C LYS A 73 -0.25 13.01 18.20
N GLU A 74 -0.90 13.29 19.31
CA GLU A 74 -0.78 12.44 20.49
C GLU A 74 -1.25 11.02 20.16
N GLU A 75 -0.46 10.04 20.54
CA GLU A 75 -0.90 8.65 20.45
C GLU A 75 -1.97 8.37 21.48
N ASN A 76 -3.08 7.75 21.06
CA ASN A 76 -4.07 7.27 21.98
C ASN A 76 -3.51 6.03 22.71
N PRO A 77 -3.25 6.11 24.02
CA PRO A 77 -2.72 4.96 24.75
C PRO A 77 -3.80 3.91 25.05
N MET A 78 -5.07 4.24 24.86
CA MET A 78 -6.17 3.34 25.20
C MET A 78 -6.40 2.32 24.09
N GLN A 79 -6.11 1.06 24.37
CA GLN A 79 -6.27 -0.05 23.45
C GLN A 79 -7.65 -0.69 23.61
N TYR A 80 -8.43 -0.70 22.52
CA TYR A 80 -9.71 -1.40 22.43
C TYR A 80 -10.03 -1.72 20.96
N LEU A 81 -10.92 -2.68 20.73
CA LEU A 81 -11.40 -2.99 19.39
C LEU A 81 -12.34 -1.87 18.92
N VAL A 82 -11.96 -1.16 17.86
CA VAL A 82 -12.76 -0.08 17.25
C VAL A 82 -13.79 -0.65 16.30
N LYS A 83 -13.33 -1.60 15.44
CA LYS A 83 -14.15 -2.13 14.34
C LYS A 83 -13.67 -3.53 13.97
N SER A 84 -14.62 -4.35 13.57
CA SER A 84 -14.37 -5.61 12.89
C SER A 84 -15.17 -5.63 11.59
N GLU A 85 -14.58 -6.06 10.50
CA GLU A 85 -15.21 -6.01 9.18
C GLU A 85 -14.80 -7.18 8.31
N ARG A 86 -15.79 -7.88 7.72
CA ARG A 86 -15.55 -8.86 6.67
C ARG A 86 -15.71 -8.18 5.32
N GLU A 87 -14.60 -7.72 4.79
CA GLU A 87 -14.54 -6.92 3.56
C GLU A 87 -14.88 -7.75 2.32
N GLN A 88 -14.38 -8.99 2.30
CA GLN A 88 -14.56 -9.96 1.21
C GLN A 88 -14.82 -11.35 1.78
N LEU A 89 -15.21 -12.28 0.92
CA LEU A 89 -15.47 -13.67 1.31
C LEU A 89 -14.27 -14.33 1.99
N ASN A 90 -13.09 -14.07 1.46
CA ASN A 90 -11.84 -14.73 1.81
C ASN A 90 -11.02 -13.98 2.86
N ARG A 91 -11.50 -12.83 3.38
CA ARG A 91 -10.78 -12.06 4.39
C ARG A 91 -11.66 -11.22 5.28
N PHE A 92 -11.19 -11.00 6.49
CA PHE A 92 -11.74 -10.01 7.41
C PHE A 92 -10.61 -9.23 8.10
N SER A 93 -10.95 -8.06 8.63
CA SER A 93 -9.99 -7.19 9.31
C SER A 93 -10.50 -6.77 10.68
N LEU A 94 -9.57 -6.63 11.61
CA LEU A 94 -9.78 -6.10 12.95
C LEU A 94 -9.00 -4.80 13.07
N TYR A 95 -9.63 -3.77 13.63
CA TYR A 95 -9.05 -2.45 13.80
C TYR A 95 -9.07 -2.07 15.28
N PHE A 96 -7.91 -1.75 15.81
CA PHE A 96 -7.72 -1.33 17.20
C PHE A 96 -7.39 0.16 17.28
N SER A 97 -7.68 0.77 18.42
CA SER A 97 -7.51 2.20 18.65
C SER A 97 -6.06 2.62 18.90
N ALA A 98 -5.22 1.69 19.33
CA ALA A 98 -3.84 1.94 19.68
C ALA A 98 -2.92 0.78 19.25
N LYS A 99 -1.62 1.04 19.26
CA LYS A 99 -0.58 0.03 19.04
C LYS A 99 -0.72 -1.11 20.05
N ALA A 100 -0.57 -2.35 19.59
CA ALA A 100 -0.53 -3.54 20.42
C ALA A 100 0.83 -4.25 20.29
N ASP A 101 1.34 -4.75 21.43
CA ASP A 101 2.59 -5.55 21.42
C ASP A 101 2.33 -7.01 21.03
N THR A 102 1.08 -7.47 21.20
CA THR A 102 0.67 -8.85 20.89
C THR A 102 -0.53 -8.87 19.95
N LEU A 103 -0.56 -9.88 19.11
CA LEU A 103 -1.73 -10.13 18.25
C LEU A 103 -2.85 -10.80 19.07
N PRO A 104 -4.12 -10.52 18.75
CA PRO A 104 -5.25 -11.22 19.37
C PRO A 104 -5.26 -12.69 18.96
N THR A 105 -5.72 -13.53 19.88
CA THR A 105 -5.92 -14.97 19.64
C THR A 105 -7.37 -15.20 19.25
N ILE A 106 -7.59 -15.97 18.19
CA ILE A 106 -8.94 -16.34 17.72
C ILE A 106 -9.20 -17.79 18.04
N LYS A 107 -10.38 -18.06 18.62
CA LYS A 107 -10.93 -19.40 18.84
C LYS A 107 -12.25 -19.54 18.09
N GLY A 108 -12.28 -20.40 17.09
CA GLY A 108 -13.49 -20.69 16.30
C GLY A 108 -14.60 -21.28 17.16
N LEU A 109 -15.85 -20.81 16.96
CA LEU A 109 -17.04 -21.38 17.57
C LEU A 109 -17.83 -22.25 16.59
N ASP A 110 -17.72 -21.94 15.30
CA ASP A 110 -18.40 -22.65 14.22
C ASP A 110 -17.44 -23.20 13.16
N PHE A 111 -16.13 -23.09 13.38
CA PHE A 111 -15.07 -23.62 12.52
C PHE A 111 -13.84 -24.01 13.37
N ASP A 112 -12.95 -24.81 12.79
CA ASP A 112 -11.64 -25.13 13.38
C ASP A 112 -10.65 -23.98 13.05
N GLU A 113 -10.11 -23.35 14.10
CA GLU A 113 -9.14 -22.27 13.96
C GLU A 113 -7.73 -22.72 13.61
N LYS A 114 -7.44 -24.01 13.76
CA LYS A 114 -6.08 -24.53 13.52
C LYS A 114 -5.68 -24.36 12.07
N ASP A 115 -4.63 -23.56 11.86
CA ASP A 115 -4.12 -23.23 10.52
C ASP A 115 -5.16 -22.63 9.55
N ALA A 116 -6.24 -22.05 10.09
CA ALA A 116 -7.35 -21.52 9.29
C ALA A 116 -7.01 -20.21 8.58
N PHE A 117 -6.02 -19.47 9.07
CA PHE A 117 -5.75 -18.11 8.61
C PHE A 117 -4.29 -17.87 8.25
N ILE A 118 -4.06 -16.97 7.27
CA ILE A 118 -2.83 -16.21 7.15
C ILE A 118 -3.09 -14.84 7.76
N ILE A 119 -2.23 -14.43 8.70
CA ILE A 119 -2.39 -13.20 9.46
C ILE A 119 -1.41 -12.17 8.93
N GLU A 120 -1.93 -11.01 8.54
CA GLU A 120 -1.15 -9.84 8.16
C GLU A 120 -1.44 -8.73 9.15
N SER A 121 -0.42 -8.16 9.75
CA SER A 121 -0.54 -6.98 10.62
C SER A 121 0.34 -5.86 10.12
N ASN A 122 -0.05 -4.63 10.41
CA ASN A 122 0.84 -3.50 10.23
C ASN A 122 1.89 -3.47 11.37
N PRO A 123 2.96 -2.67 11.27
CA PRO A 123 4.02 -2.59 12.30
C PRO A 123 3.53 -2.17 13.69
N ARG A 124 2.33 -1.58 13.78
CA ARG A 124 1.71 -1.16 15.03
C ARG A 124 0.76 -2.21 15.63
N ASN A 125 0.44 -3.27 14.91
CA ASN A 125 -0.59 -4.26 15.25
C ASN A 125 -1.97 -3.65 15.58
N ASP A 126 -2.26 -2.45 15.07
CA ASP A 126 -3.57 -1.80 15.24
C ASP A 126 -4.53 -2.13 14.08
N THR A 127 -4.01 -2.65 12.99
CA THR A 127 -4.79 -3.13 11.85
C THR A 127 -4.32 -4.53 11.50
N ILE A 128 -5.18 -5.51 11.69
CA ILE A 128 -4.87 -6.92 11.50
C ILE A 128 -5.84 -7.51 10.51
N ARG A 129 -5.30 -8.13 9.46
CA ARG A 129 -6.07 -8.80 8.41
C ARG A 129 -5.88 -10.30 8.50
N TYR A 130 -6.98 -11.03 8.42
CA TYR A 130 -7.03 -12.48 8.43
C TYR A 130 -7.50 -12.97 7.06
N TRP A 131 -6.65 -13.70 6.37
CA TRP A 131 -6.99 -14.40 5.13
C TRP A 131 -7.42 -15.81 5.45
N ILE A 132 -8.62 -16.18 5.02
CA ILE A 132 -9.18 -17.50 5.25
C ILE A 132 -8.60 -18.46 4.21
N LYS A 133 -7.90 -19.50 4.65
CA LYS A 133 -7.29 -20.49 3.75
C LYS A 133 -8.32 -21.44 3.13
N ASP A 134 -9.31 -21.87 3.93
CA ASP A 134 -10.31 -22.81 3.49
C ASP A 134 -11.40 -22.15 2.64
N THR A 135 -11.48 -22.57 1.38
CA THR A 135 -12.48 -22.05 0.43
C THR A 135 -13.92 -22.37 0.84
N VAL A 136 -14.15 -23.49 1.55
CA VAL A 136 -15.49 -23.86 2.07
C VAL A 136 -15.89 -22.89 3.18
N MET A 137 -14.95 -22.50 4.04
CA MET A 137 -15.19 -21.51 5.08
C MET A 137 -15.40 -20.10 4.48
N CYS A 138 -14.74 -19.78 3.36
CA CYS A 138 -14.98 -18.53 2.63
C CYS A 138 -16.44 -18.38 2.17
N GLU A 139 -17.10 -19.47 1.77
CA GLU A 139 -18.48 -19.46 1.27
C GLU A 139 -19.54 -19.24 2.36
N ARG A 140 -19.19 -19.36 3.64
CA ARG A 140 -20.12 -19.12 4.75
C ARG A 140 -20.49 -17.64 4.86
N ASP A 141 -21.77 -17.36 5.04
CA ASP A 141 -22.23 -15.98 5.20
C ASP A 141 -21.77 -15.36 6.52
N THR A 142 -21.60 -16.17 7.55
CA THR A 142 -21.20 -15.74 8.89
C THR A 142 -20.10 -16.65 9.43
N LEU A 143 -19.13 -16.05 10.10
CA LEU A 143 -18.12 -16.73 10.91
C LEU A 143 -18.22 -16.22 12.34
N THR A 144 -18.30 -17.12 13.31
CA THR A 144 -18.42 -16.77 14.74
C THR A 144 -17.21 -17.29 15.49
N PHE A 145 -16.57 -16.43 16.26
CA PHE A 145 -15.38 -16.79 17.04
C PHE A 145 -15.25 -15.93 18.31
N GLN A 146 -14.57 -16.47 19.30
CA GLN A 146 -14.06 -15.73 20.43
C GLN A 146 -12.71 -15.14 20.08
N MET A 147 -12.45 -13.93 20.54
CA MET A 147 -11.20 -13.24 20.40
C MET A 147 -10.70 -12.79 21.75
N ASP A 148 -9.51 -13.29 22.12
CA ASP A 148 -8.81 -12.88 23.34
C ASP A 148 -7.74 -11.85 22.98
N TYR A 149 -7.77 -10.70 23.63
CA TYR A 149 -6.83 -9.62 23.41
C TYR A 149 -6.65 -8.77 24.66
N LEU A 150 -5.65 -7.89 24.68
CA LEU A 150 -5.48 -6.92 25.76
C LEU A 150 -6.27 -5.66 25.44
N ALA A 151 -7.07 -5.19 26.39
CA ALA A 151 -7.80 -3.93 26.31
C ALA A 151 -7.46 -3.04 27.50
N THR A 152 -7.51 -1.74 27.30
CA THR A 152 -7.29 -0.77 28.39
C THR A 152 -8.57 -0.63 29.20
N ASP A 153 -8.47 -0.81 30.52
CA ASP A 153 -9.57 -0.62 31.46
C ASP A 153 -9.78 0.86 31.81
N THR A 154 -10.71 1.13 32.71
CA THR A 154 -11.04 2.50 33.18
C THR A 154 -9.92 3.17 34.02
N LEU A 155 -8.95 2.38 34.46
CA LEU A 155 -7.79 2.85 35.22
C LEU A 155 -6.56 3.06 34.31
N GLY A 156 -6.71 2.82 33.00
CA GLY A 156 -5.61 2.93 32.04
C GLY A 156 -4.66 1.72 32.00
N GLN A 157 -5.04 0.58 32.62
CA GLN A 157 -4.24 -0.63 32.66
C GLN A 157 -4.69 -1.62 31.58
N LEU A 158 -3.72 -2.31 30.96
CA LEU A 158 -4.00 -3.37 29.99
C LEU A 158 -4.46 -4.63 30.74
N VAL A 159 -5.67 -5.07 30.45
CA VAL A 159 -6.28 -6.27 31.02
C VAL A 159 -6.70 -7.23 29.91
N PRO A 160 -6.65 -8.53 30.15
CA PRO A 160 -7.18 -9.51 29.20
C PRO A 160 -8.68 -9.33 29.01
N LYS A 161 -9.12 -9.29 27.76
CA LYS A 161 -10.51 -9.19 27.38
C LYS A 161 -10.86 -10.23 26.33
N THR A 162 -12.02 -10.86 26.49
CA THR A 162 -12.59 -11.82 25.54
C THR A 162 -13.85 -11.23 24.94
N ASP A 163 -13.89 -11.05 23.64
CA ASP A 163 -15.08 -10.64 22.90
C ASP A 163 -15.52 -11.77 21.94
N THR A 164 -16.82 -11.95 21.82
CA THR A 164 -17.39 -12.84 20.79
C THR A 164 -17.76 -12.03 19.56
N LEU A 165 -17.12 -12.32 18.44
CA LEU A 165 -17.33 -11.61 17.19
C LEU A 165 -18.10 -12.48 16.20
N ARG A 166 -19.00 -11.82 15.47
CA ARG A 166 -19.77 -12.42 14.39
C ARG A 166 -19.47 -11.64 13.11
N MET A 167 -18.65 -12.24 12.26
CA MET A 167 -18.25 -11.67 10.98
C MET A 167 -19.27 -12.03 9.90
N VAL A 168 -20.12 -11.07 9.56
CA VAL A 168 -21.14 -11.23 8.52
C VAL A 168 -20.58 -10.65 7.21
N ASN A 169 -20.80 -11.37 6.10
CA ASN A 169 -20.46 -10.85 4.79
C ASN A 169 -21.38 -9.69 4.40
N LYS A 170 -20.83 -8.63 3.83
CA LYS A 170 -21.60 -7.46 3.36
C LYS A 170 -22.65 -7.82 2.29
N ILE A 171 -22.39 -8.85 1.50
CA ILE A 171 -23.28 -9.32 0.46
C ILE A 171 -23.73 -10.74 0.82
N ASP A 172 -25.02 -10.91 1.11
CA ASP A 172 -25.58 -12.20 1.43
C ASP A 172 -25.47 -13.21 0.26
N LYS A 173 -25.57 -14.49 0.57
CA LYS A 173 -25.43 -15.58 -0.41
C LYS A 173 -26.42 -15.44 -1.58
N LYS A 174 -27.68 -15.05 -1.31
CA LYS A 174 -28.70 -14.90 -2.34
C LYS A 174 -28.34 -13.81 -3.33
N ARG A 175 -27.86 -12.66 -2.84
CA ARG A 175 -27.43 -11.54 -3.69
C ARG A 175 -26.15 -11.88 -4.46
N ARG A 176 -25.21 -12.62 -3.85
CA ARG A 176 -24.01 -13.13 -4.53
C ARG A 176 -24.37 -14.05 -5.70
N MET A 177 -25.29 -15.02 -5.45
CA MET A 177 -25.74 -15.93 -6.50
C MET A 177 -26.46 -15.18 -7.64
N ALA A 178 -27.28 -14.20 -7.32
CA ALA A 178 -27.92 -13.36 -8.34
C ALA A 178 -26.92 -12.57 -9.19
N LEU A 179 -25.90 -11.96 -8.54
CA LEU A 179 -24.83 -11.25 -9.24
C LEU A 179 -23.97 -12.18 -10.11
N ALA A 180 -23.66 -13.37 -9.62
CA ALA A 180 -22.94 -14.39 -10.38
C ALA A 180 -23.73 -14.85 -11.61
N GLU A 181 -25.03 -15.08 -11.45
CA GLU A 181 -25.92 -15.46 -12.56
C GLU A 181 -26.04 -14.35 -13.61
N GLU A 182 -26.13 -13.10 -13.18
CA GLU A 182 -26.14 -11.95 -14.06
C GLU A 182 -24.82 -11.79 -14.84
N ALA A 183 -23.69 -11.97 -14.13
CA ALA A 183 -22.35 -11.95 -14.74
C ALA A 183 -22.21 -13.07 -15.79
N MET A 184 -22.64 -14.29 -15.47
CA MET A 184 -22.64 -15.42 -16.43
C MET A 184 -23.50 -15.12 -17.66
N LYS A 185 -24.69 -14.58 -17.48
CA LYS A 185 -25.58 -14.19 -18.60
C LYS A 185 -24.97 -13.11 -19.47
N LYS A 186 -24.25 -12.16 -18.86
CA LYS A 186 -23.52 -11.11 -19.59
C LYS A 186 -22.37 -11.67 -20.40
N GLU A 187 -21.56 -12.53 -19.78
CA GLU A 187 -20.45 -13.23 -20.42
C GLU A 187 -20.94 -14.11 -21.59
N GLU A 188 -22.04 -14.83 -21.40
CA GLU A 188 -22.64 -15.65 -22.45
C GLU A 188 -23.14 -14.80 -23.64
N LYS A 189 -23.74 -13.62 -23.34
CA LYS A 189 -24.15 -12.68 -24.39
C LYS A 189 -22.95 -12.14 -25.17
N GLU A 190 -21.89 -11.77 -24.47
CA GLU A 190 -20.64 -11.31 -25.12
C GLU A 190 -19.99 -12.44 -25.94
N ARG A 191 -19.97 -13.65 -25.40
CA ARG A 191 -19.52 -14.85 -26.11
C ARG A 191 -20.29 -15.07 -27.42
N LYS A 192 -21.61 -14.98 -27.37
CA LYS A 192 -22.45 -15.11 -28.57
C LYS A 192 -22.22 -13.98 -29.59
N LYS A 193 -21.92 -12.76 -29.11
CA LYS A 193 -21.57 -11.62 -30.01
C LYS A 193 -20.21 -11.82 -30.68
N ARG A 194 -19.19 -12.30 -29.94
CA ARG A 194 -17.86 -12.61 -30.48
C ARG A 194 -17.89 -13.77 -31.44
N ALA A 195 -18.63 -14.84 -31.11
CA ALA A 195 -18.83 -16.00 -32.01
C ALA A 195 -19.43 -15.61 -33.36
N LYS A 196 -20.39 -14.66 -33.38
CA LYS A 196 -20.95 -14.13 -34.64
C LYS A 196 -19.96 -13.31 -35.46
N LYS A 197 -18.87 -12.82 -34.86
CA LYS A 197 -17.78 -12.10 -35.55
C LYS A 197 -16.65 -13.01 -36.02
N GLY A 198 -16.77 -14.35 -35.89
CA GLY A 198 -15.76 -15.32 -36.34
C GLY A 198 -14.55 -15.46 -35.41
N ASP A 199 -14.63 -14.93 -34.20
CA ASP A 199 -13.57 -14.99 -33.22
C ASP A 199 -13.60 -16.35 -32.49
N THR A 200 -12.49 -17.11 -32.52
CA THR A 200 -12.38 -18.42 -31.87
C THR A 200 -12.34 -18.22 -30.35
N LEU A 201 -13.40 -18.65 -29.70
CA LEU A 201 -13.63 -18.52 -28.27
C LEU A 201 -12.65 -19.37 -27.46
N LYS A 202 -11.56 -18.80 -27.04
CA LYS A 202 -10.83 -19.30 -25.89
C LYS A 202 -11.47 -18.72 -24.62
N VAL A 203 -11.90 -19.57 -23.71
CA VAL A 203 -12.25 -19.16 -22.34
C VAL A 203 -10.97 -18.57 -21.74
N GLU A 204 -10.97 -17.29 -21.43
CA GLU A 204 -9.81 -16.67 -20.79
C GLU A 204 -9.66 -17.28 -19.40
N PRO A 205 -8.56 -17.96 -19.08
CA PRO A 205 -8.33 -18.52 -17.76
C PRO A 205 -8.24 -17.38 -16.75
N LYS A 206 -8.78 -17.61 -15.55
CA LYS A 206 -8.57 -16.69 -14.43
C LYS A 206 -7.17 -16.87 -13.91
N PHE A 207 -6.45 -15.77 -13.78
CA PHE A 207 -5.10 -15.75 -13.26
C PHE A 207 -5.06 -15.14 -11.86
N PHE A 208 -4.03 -15.50 -11.11
CA PHE A 208 -3.67 -14.86 -9.87
C PHE A 208 -3.26 -13.41 -10.14
N ALA A 209 -3.92 -12.46 -9.50
CA ALA A 209 -3.69 -11.04 -9.76
C ALA A 209 -2.35 -10.58 -9.19
N MET A 210 -1.48 -10.15 -10.09
CA MET A 210 -0.17 -9.59 -9.81
C MET A 210 0.00 -8.29 -10.58
N SER A 211 0.59 -7.29 -9.95
CA SER A 211 1.07 -6.08 -10.61
C SER A 211 2.59 -5.95 -10.42
N VAL A 212 3.25 -5.51 -11.47
CA VAL A 212 4.70 -5.29 -11.47
C VAL A 212 4.93 -3.79 -11.51
N ASP A 213 5.53 -3.26 -10.45
CA ASP A 213 5.98 -1.88 -10.37
C ASP A 213 7.42 -1.81 -10.88
N ALA A 214 7.51 -1.74 -12.21
CA ALA A 214 8.74 -1.59 -12.96
C ALA A 214 8.57 -0.41 -13.92
N PRO A 215 8.92 0.81 -13.47
CA PRO A 215 8.81 1.98 -14.33
C PRO A 215 9.75 1.85 -15.53
N SER A 216 9.35 2.38 -16.70
CA SER A 216 10.19 2.35 -17.90
C SER A 216 11.54 3.04 -17.72
N SER A 217 11.64 3.95 -16.74
CA SER A 217 12.88 4.60 -16.30
C SER A 217 13.03 4.36 -14.80
N LEU A 218 13.97 3.48 -14.43
CA LEU A 218 14.23 3.09 -13.04
C LEU A 218 15.34 3.94 -12.44
N ASP A 219 15.12 4.43 -11.22
CA ASP A 219 16.18 5.07 -10.44
C ASP A 219 17.18 4.02 -9.90
N LEU A 220 18.47 4.36 -9.84
CA LEU A 220 19.54 3.47 -9.35
C LEU A 220 19.31 2.95 -7.93
N ASN A 221 18.62 3.71 -7.10
CA ASN A 221 18.31 3.37 -5.71
C ASN A 221 16.95 2.67 -5.53
N ARG A 222 16.28 2.31 -6.63
CA ARG A 222 15.00 1.60 -6.61
C ARG A 222 15.15 0.19 -7.13
N ASN A 223 14.22 -0.66 -6.69
CA ASN A 223 14.09 -2.04 -7.16
C ASN A 223 12.74 -2.23 -7.85
N ILE A 224 12.63 -3.30 -8.63
CA ILE A 224 11.35 -3.73 -9.17
C ILE A 224 10.54 -4.35 -8.03
N VAL A 225 9.24 -4.00 -7.94
CA VAL A 225 8.36 -4.52 -6.90
C VAL A 225 7.22 -5.31 -7.52
N LEU A 226 7.09 -6.56 -7.09
CA LEU A 226 5.94 -7.41 -7.38
C LEU A 226 4.90 -7.22 -6.27
N LYS A 227 3.66 -6.89 -6.64
CA LYS A 227 2.55 -6.68 -5.69
C LYS A 227 1.43 -7.66 -6.00
N PHE A 228 0.94 -8.33 -4.97
CA PHE A 228 -0.13 -9.33 -5.08
C PHE A 228 -1.38 -8.88 -4.33
N GLU A 229 -2.55 -9.15 -4.88
CA GLU A 229 -3.82 -8.83 -4.22
C GLU A 229 -4.14 -9.78 -3.07
N GLU A 230 -3.69 -11.04 -3.17
CA GLU A 230 -3.89 -12.10 -2.20
C GLU A 230 -2.54 -12.68 -1.76
N PRO A 231 -2.46 -13.41 -0.65
CA PRO A 231 -1.22 -14.03 -0.22
C PRO A 231 -0.69 -15.06 -1.23
N VAL A 232 0.60 -15.11 -1.35
CA VAL A 232 1.31 -16.06 -2.21
C VAL A 232 1.53 -17.35 -1.43
N GLU A 233 1.22 -18.49 -2.06
CA GLU A 233 1.52 -19.82 -1.53
C GLU A 233 2.93 -20.26 -1.89
N HIS A 234 3.32 -20.07 -3.15
CA HIS A 234 4.60 -20.52 -3.68
C HIS A 234 5.09 -19.60 -4.81
N ILE A 235 6.38 -19.32 -4.81
CA ILE A 235 7.07 -18.64 -5.91
C ILE A 235 8.17 -19.59 -6.42
N ASP A 236 8.08 -19.93 -7.70
CA ASP A 236 9.15 -20.60 -8.41
C ASP A 236 10.13 -19.54 -8.90
N THR A 237 11.30 -19.48 -8.28
CA THR A 237 12.34 -18.52 -8.65
C THR A 237 12.96 -18.82 -10.02
N GLU A 238 12.91 -20.07 -10.47
CA GLU A 238 13.40 -20.46 -11.79
C GLU A 238 12.50 -19.97 -12.92
N ALA A 239 11.24 -19.65 -12.60
CA ALA A 239 10.30 -19.04 -13.54
C ALA A 239 10.45 -17.51 -13.67
N ILE A 240 11.38 -16.90 -12.92
CA ILE A 240 11.67 -15.46 -12.97
C ILE A 240 13.02 -15.27 -13.62
N HIS A 241 13.07 -14.49 -14.70
CA HIS A 241 14.28 -14.24 -15.47
C HIS A 241 14.57 -12.75 -15.50
N MET A 242 15.79 -12.38 -15.14
CA MET A 242 16.31 -11.03 -15.31
C MET A 242 17.43 -11.03 -16.34
N ALA A 243 17.36 -10.12 -17.29
CA ALA A 243 18.38 -9.98 -18.32
C ALA A 243 18.77 -8.51 -18.51
N VAL A 244 20.04 -8.30 -18.88
CA VAL A 244 20.58 -7.01 -19.31
C VAL A 244 20.83 -7.05 -20.82
N LYS A 245 20.67 -5.91 -21.47
CA LYS A 245 20.91 -5.80 -22.91
C LYS A 245 22.35 -5.42 -23.15
N VAL A 246 23.09 -6.33 -23.81
CA VAL A 246 24.48 -6.14 -24.28
C VAL A 246 24.50 -6.16 -25.81
N ASP A 247 24.92 -5.08 -26.40
CA ASP A 247 25.01 -4.87 -27.88
C ASP A 247 23.67 -5.05 -28.65
N SER A 248 22.83 -5.86 -28.41
CA SER A 248 21.51 -6.14 -29.02
C SER A 248 20.96 -7.48 -28.54
N LEU A 249 21.69 -8.17 -27.68
CA LEU A 249 21.32 -9.46 -27.13
C LEU A 249 20.93 -9.29 -25.66
N TRP A 250 20.05 -10.15 -25.20
CA TRP A 250 19.68 -10.21 -23.78
C TRP A 250 20.54 -11.29 -23.12
N GLU A 251 21.28 -10.91 -22.08
CA GLU A 251 22.10 -11.79 -21.26
C GLU A 251 21.51 -11.89 -19.86
N ASP A 252 21.33 -13.12 -19.38
CA ASP A 252 20.78 -13.36 -18.05
C ASP A 252 21.72 -12.86 -16.95
N ILE A 253 21.15 -12.22 -15.94
CA ILE A 253 21.86 -11.71 -14.77
C ILE A 253 21.29 -12.30 -13.48
N PRO A 254 22.12 -12.46 -12.45
CA PRO A 254 21.66 -12.87 -11.14
C PRO A 254 20.80 -11.79 -10.49
N PHE A 255 19.81 -12.22 -9.73
CA PHE A 255 18.96 -11.33 -8.92
C PHE A 255 18.64 -11.98 -7.58
N ILE A 256 18.15 -11.19 -6.63
CA ILE A 256 17.65 -11.66 -5.35
C ILE A 256 16.18 -11.27 -5.27
N LEU A 257 15.32 -12.25 -4.97
CA LEU A 257 13.91 -12.01 -4.66
C LEU A 257 13.75 -11.95 -3.14
N MET A 258 13.28 -10.84 -2.62
CA MET A 258 13.11 -10.61 -1.19
C MET A 258 11.68 -10.16 -0.88
N ALA A 259 11.04 -10.83 0.10
CA ALA A 259 9.76 -10.37 0.61
C ALA A 259 9.93 -9.05 1.37
N ASP A 260 9.01 -8.11 1.18
CA ASP A 260 8.99 -6.88 1.97
C ASP A 260 8.56 -7.20 3.40
N SER A 261 9.35 -6.77 4.39
CA SER A 261 9.10 -7.04 5.80
C SER A 261 8.01 -6.16 6.42
N VAL A 262 7.68 -5.06 5.78
CA VAL A 262 6.72 -4.05 6.29
C VAL A 262 5.41 -4.09 5.53
N VAL A 263 5.47 -4.27 4.23
CA VAL A 263 4.29 -4.26 3.36
C VAL A 263 3.96 -5.69 2.92
N PRO A 264 2.90 -6.28 3.45
CA PRO A 264 2.50 -7.64 3.09
C PRO A 264 2.26 -7.80 1.60
N ARG A 265 2.52 -9.00 1.08
CA ARG A 265 2.27 -9.37 -0.33
C ARG A 265 3.06 -8.53 -1.34
N GLN A 266 4.16 -7.93 -0.91
CA GLN A 266 5.12 -7.29 -1.79
C GLN A 266 6.45 -8.03 -1.76
N TYR A 267 7.05 -8.14 -2.93
CA TYR A 267 8.37 -8.75 -3.11
C TYR A 267 9.21 -7.83 -3.97
N GLN A 268 10.46 -7.65 -3.59
CA GLN A 268 11.41 -6.82 -4.32
C GLN A 268 12.37 -7.72 -5.09
N ILE A 269 12.63 -7.37 -6.33
CA ILE A 269 13.66 -7.95 -7.17
C ILE A 269 14.85 -7.00 -7.13
N LEU A 270 15.93 -7.45 -6.51
CA LEU A 270 17.19 -6.72 -6.38
C LEU A 270 18.17 -7.28 -7.41
N ALA A 271 18.77 -6.39 -8.19
CA ALA A 271 19.83 -6.74 -9.12
C ALA A 271 20.91 -5.64 -9.08
N ASP A 272 22.05 -5.90 -9.69
CA ASP A 272 23.13 -4.92 -9.84
C ASP A 272 22.80 -3.96 -11.00
N TRP A 273 22.06 -2.89 -10.66
CA TRP A 273 21.59 -1.90 -11.63
C TRP A 273 22.73 -1.00 -12.09
N GLN A 274 23.09 -1.06 -13.37
CA GLN A 274 24.11 -0.20 -13.96
C GLN A 274 23.47 1.03 -14.65
N PRO A 275 24.05 2.25 -14.47
CA PRO A 275 23.50 3.46 -15.08
C PRO A 275 23.40 3.36 -16.60
N GLY A 276 22.26 3.78 -17.14
CA GLY A 276 22.01 3.85 -18.58
C GLY A 276 21.74 2.52 -19.28
N GLN A 277 21.84 1.39 -18.58
CA GLN A 277 21.60 0.06 -19.13
C GLN A 277 20.10 -0.25 -19.26
N GLU A 278 19.77 -1.09 -20.25
CA GLU A 278 18.42 -1.63 -20.45
C GLU A 278 18.32 -3.03 -19.86
N TYR A 279 17.22 -3.28 -19.14
CA TYR A 279 16.94 -4.55 -18.49
C TYR A 279 15.58 -5.10 -18.92
N GLN A 280 15.44 -6.41 -18.82
CA GLN A 280 14.19 -7.11 -19.09
C GLN A 280 13.88 -8.06 -17.93
N LEU A 281 12.66 -7.92 -17.38
CA LEU A 281 12.08 -8.89 -16.46
C LEU A 281 11.09 -9.76 -17.23
N LYS A 282 11.23 -11.08 -17.13
CA LYS A 282 10.26 -12.06 -17.60
C LYS A 282 9.83 -12.94 -16.44
N ILE A 283 8.55 -13.16 -16.31
CA ILE A 283 7.97 -14.12 -15.37
C ILE A 283 7.13 -15.08 -16.21
N ASP A 284 7.45 -16.35 -16.15
CA ASP A 284 6.73 -17.38 -16.90
C ASP A 284 5.33 -17.61 -16.35
N SER A 285 4.45 -18.08 -17.22
CA SER A 285 3.14 -18.53 -16.79
C SER A 285 3.27 -19.66 -15.78
N LEU A 286 2.41 -19.66 -14.75
CA LEU A 286 2.38 -20.65 -13.68
C LEU A 286 3.57 -20.58 -12.69
N GLY A 287 4.46 -19.58 -12.80
CA GLY A 287 5.62 -19.45 -11.93
C GLY A 287 5.26 -19.04 -10.48
N ILE A 288 4.13 -18.39 -10.27
CA ILE A 288 3.71 -17.96 -8.93
C ILE A 288 2.29 -18.43 -8.66
N LYS A 289 2.09 -19.07 -7.49
CA LYS A 289 0.82 -19.63 -7.06
C LYS A 289 0.29 -18.86 -5.85
N GLY A 290 -0.97 -18.41 -5.93
CA GLY A 290 -1.71 -17.86 -4.81
C GLY A 290 -2.36 -18.95 -3.95
N ILE A 291 -2.70 -18.60 -2.70
CA ILE A 291 -3.26 -19.55 -1.70
C ILE A 291 -4.58 -20.21 -2.13
N TYR A 292 -5.29 -19.63 -3.09
CA TYR A 292 -6.54 -20.18 -3.63
C TYR A 292 -6.35 -20.98 -4.91
N GLY A 293 -5.11 -21.37 -5.22
CA GLY A 293 -4.77 -22.28 -6.32
C GLY A 293 -4.71 -21.64 -7.71
N LEU A 294 -4.89 -20.34 -7.82
CA LEU A 294 -4.68 -19.61 -9.06
C LEU A 294 -3.19 -19.33 -9.28
N TYR A 295 -2.78 -19.34 -10.54
CA TYR A 295 -1.41 -19.05 -10.95
C TYR A 295 -1.33 -17.72 -11.70
N THR A 296 -0.17 -17.08 -11.70
CA THR A 296 0.09 -15.88 -12.48
C THR A 296 0.14 -16.17 -13.99
N ASN A 297 -0.22 -15.17 -14.77
CA ASN A 297 0.03 -15.20 -16.21
C ASN A 297 1.47 -14.77 -16.51
N LYS A 298 1.93 -15.04 -17.74
CA LYS A 298 3.21 -14.53 -18.24
C LYS A 298 3.25 -13.00 -18.14
N VAL A 299 4.37 -12.49 -17.66
CA VAL A 299 4.66 -11.05 -17.62
C VAL A 299 6.01 -10.79 -18.27
N GLU A 300 6.09 -9.71 -19.03
CA GLU A 300 7.33 -9.26 -19.65
C GLU A 300 7.39 -7.74 -19.59
N ASN A 301 8.40 -7.21 -18.91
CA ASN A 301 8.62 -5.79 -18.73
C ASN A 301 10.04 -5.43 -19.16
N GLN A 302 10.16 -4.32 -19.87
CA GLN A 302 11.47 -3.74 -20.23
C GLN A 302 11.58 -2.39 -19.52
N LEU A 303 12.76 -2.10 -19.00
CA LEU A 303 13.05 -0.86 -18.30
C LEU A 303 14.47 -0.41 -18.61
N LYS A 304 14.71 0.88 -18.48
CA LYS A 304 16.03 1.47 -18.59
C LYS A 304 16.39 2.14 -17.26
N VAL A 305 17.59 1.88 -16.77
CA VAL A 305 18.09 2.56 -15.58
C VAL A 305 18.57 3.96 -15.97
N LYS A 306 18.24 4.95 -15.16
CA LYS A 306 18.68 6.32 -15.36
C LYS A 306 20.20 6.44 -15.41
N THR A 307 20.70 7.36 -16.22
CA THR A 307 22.12 7.72 -16.24
C THR A 307 22.48 8.57 -15.02
N LEU A 308 23.77 8.70 -14.72
CA LEU A 308 24.20 9.59 -13.62
C LEU A 308 23.88 11.06 -13.92
N GLU A 309 23.82 11.45 -15.18
CA GLU A 309 23.45 12.80 -15.63
C GLU A 309 21.98 13.16 -15.32
N ASP A 310 21.10 12.16 -15.21
CA ASP A 310 19.69 12.36 -14.86
C ASP A 310 19.48 12.81 -13.40
N TYR A 311 20.53 12.76 -12.54
CA TYR A 311 20.41 13.07 -11.10
C TYR A 311 20.90 14.48 -10.73
N GLY A 312 21.29 15.30 -11.65
CA GLY A 312 21.78 16.63 -11.36
C GLY A 312 23.10 16.64 -10.58
N THR A 313 23.83 17.72 -10.67
CA THR A 313 25.04 18.00 -9.86
C THR A 313 24.65 18.77 -8.60
N LEU A 314 25.14 18.31 -7.45
CA LEU A 314 25.08 19.03 -6.17
C LEU A 314 26.09 20.18 -6.17
#